data_8d8e80c05fc6195429502d751de415b4
#
_entry.id   8d8e80c05fc6195429502d751de415b4
#
_cell.length_a   1.000
_cell.length_b   1.000
_cell.length_c   1.000
_cell.angle_alpha   90.00
_cell.angle_beta   90.00
_cell.angle_gamma   90.00
#
_symmetry.space_group_name_H-M   'P 1'
#
loop_
_entity.id
_entity.type
_entity.pdbx_description
1 polymer ?
#
loop_
_entity_poly.entity_id
_entity_poly.type
_entity_poly.pdbx_seq_one_letter_code
_entity_poly.pdbx_strand_id
1 'polypeptide(L)'
;MKKLSEGYSKSTVSLILNLVSGPLNNALDDEIISVNPTIGIMKRLDLKGNKSDKVDPLDKEETKLFLLTCQEHYPEHHPFFLTAFRTGLRLGELLGLQWSSVDWNNGFIEVKRSYKLGIISKTKTGKERRVDMSDQLKECLRELFTLRKEEALKSGRGSVNEIIFNKDGNYIEQNFIRRVFKKILVKAGIREIKLHATRHSYASQMLSRGTSPVYVKEQLGHSSIQITVDVYGKWIKNKDRNIVNILDDSDTLQSKANWVQ
;
A
#
# COMPACT_ATOMS: atom_id res chain seq x y z
N MET A 1 13.11 -12.22 30.15
CA MET A 1 12.71 -13.54 29.60
C MET A 1 11.20 -13.83 29.69
N LYS A 2 10.49 -13.37 30.73
CA LYS A 2 9.04 -13.63 30.93
C LYS A 2 8.16 -13.24 29.71
N LYS A 3 8.43 -12.13 29.00
CA LYS A 3 7.61 -11.68 27.87
C LYS A 3 7.73 -12.49 26.57
N LEU A 4 8.78 -13.30 26.42
CA LEU A 4 8.94 -14.18 25.25
C LEU A 4 8.10 -15.45 25.38
N SER A 5 7.91 -15.94 26.60
CA SER A 5 6.96 -17.03 26.89
C SER A 5 5.50 -16.59 26.73
N GLU A 6 5.22 -15.29 26.66
CA GLU A 6 3.90 -14.69 26.44
C GLU A 6 3.50 -14.59 24.96
N GLY A 7 4.31 -15.13 24.02
CA GLY A 7 3.96 -15.24 22.61
C GLY A 7 4.13 -13.96 21.77
N TYR A 8 4.94 -12.99 22.20
CA TYR A 8 5.22 -11.79 21.40
C TYR A 8 6.01 -12.13 20.11
N SER A 9 5.68 -11.43 19.02
CA SER A 9 6.40 -11.59 17.75
C SER A 9 7.86 -11.10 17.84
N LYS A 10 8.74 -11.66 17.01
CA LYS A 10 10.14 -11.23 16.90
C LYS A 10 10.26 -9.71 16.66
N SER A 11 9.38 -9.14 15.83
CA SER A 11 9.34 -7.71 15.56
C SER A 11 8.96 -6.88 16.78
N THR A 12 8.02 -7.36 17.59
CA THR A 12 7.61 -6.71 18.85
C THR A 12 8.75 -6.70 19.86
N VAL A 13 9.43 -7.83 20.00
CA VAL A 13 10.59 -7.96 20.90
C VAL A 13 11.75 -7.05 20.44
N SER A 14 12.01 -6.99 19.13
CA SER A 14 13.01 -6.07 18.58
C SER A 14 12.66 -4.61 18.86
N LEU A 15 11.40 -4.23 18.75
CA LEU A 15 10.94 -2.88 19.08
C LEU A 15 11.18 -2.54 20.56
N ILE A 16 10.83 -3.44 21.46
CA ILE A 16 11.07 -3.27 22.90
C ILE A 16 12.57 -3.12 23.20
N LEU A 17 13.40 -3.98 22.60
CA LEU A 17 14.84 -3.89 22.77
C LEU A 17 15.42 -2.59 22.24
N ASN A 18 14.94 -2.10 21.09
CA ASN A 18 15.38 -0.82 20.53
C ASN A 18 15.02 0.36 21.43
N LEU A 19 13.85 0.33 22.07
CA LEU A 19 13.43 1.36 23.04
C LEU A 19 14.34 1.42 24.28
N VAL A 20 14.84 0.26 24.72
CA VAL A 20 15.74 0.17 25.89
C VAL A 20 17.19 0.42 25.47
N SER A 21 17.59 -0.02 24.29
CA SER A 21 18.97 0.11 23.81
C SER A 21 19.39 1.55 23.57
N GLY A 22 18.47 2.43 23.14
CA GLY A 22 18.78 3.83 22.87
C GLY A 22 19.31 4.56 24.12
N PRO A 23 18.53 4.63 25.23
CA PRO A 23 19.03 5.23 26.47
C PRO A 23 20.29 4.60 27.02
N LEU A 24 20.47 3.27 26.86
CA LEU A 24 21.69 2.58 27.31
C LEU A 24 22.90 2.89 26.44
N ASN A 25 22.73 3.17 25.15
CA ASN A 25 23.82 3.66 24.31
C ASN A 25 24.26 5.07 24.78
N ASN A 26 23.30 5.96 25.07
CA ASN A 26 23.65 7.28 25.62
C ASN A 26 24.42 7.14 26.94
N ALA A 27 23.97 6.25 27.85
CA ALA A 27 24.66 6.01 29.11
C ALA A 27 26.09 5.39 28.91
N LEU A 28 26.29 4.64 27.84
CA LEU A 28 27.62 4.15 27.44
C LEU A 28 28.48 5.29 26.90
N ASP A 29 27.92 6.16 26.05
CA ASP A 29 28.62 7.31 25.47
C ASP A 29 28.96 8.34 26.56
N ASP A 30 28.12 8.48 27.59
CA ASP A 30 28.36 9.32 28.79
C ASP A 30 29.24 8.63 29.86
N GLU A 31 29.84 7.46 29.56
CA GLU A 31 30.70 6.66 30.45
C GLU A 31 30.04 6.24 31.78
N ILE A 32 28.69 6.29 31.88
CA ILE A 32 27.94 5.87 33.06
C ILE A 32 27.94 4.34 33.20
N ILE A 33 27.97 3.62 32.07
CA ILE A 33 28.09 2.17 32.01
C ILE A 33 29.22 1.80 31.06
N SER A 34 29.90 0.69 31.34
CA SER A 34 31.00 0.19 30.51
C SER A 34 30.56 -0.72 29.35
N VAL A 35 29.33 -1.24 29.39
CA VAL A 35 28.78 -2.13 28.36
C VAL A 35 27.28 -1.96 28.26
N ASN A 36 26.75 -1.89 27.03
CA ASN A 36 25.31 -1.93 26.83
C ASN A 36 24.81 -3.38 26.90
N PRO A 37 24.02 -3.77 27.93
CA PRO A 37 23.57 -5.15 28.13
C PRO A 37 22.59 -5.64 27.08
N THR A 38 22.05 -4.77 26.22
CA THR A 38 21.11 -5.16 25.14
C THR A 38 21.82 -5.70 23.90
N ILE A 39 23.14 -5.50 23.79
CA ILE A 39 23.93 -5.95 22.63
C ILE A 39 23.90 -7.48 22.56
N GLY A 40 23.54 -8.01 21.40
CA GLY A 40 23.52 -9.45 21.14
C GLY A 40 22.32 -10.22 21.71
N ILE A 41 21.41 -9.57 22.46
CA ILE A 41 20.23 -10.26 23.02
C ILE A 41 19.40 -10.91 21.90
N MET A 42 19.14 -10.22 20.78
CA MET A 42 18.34 -10.78 19.68
C MET A 42 18.97 -12.04 19.05
N LYS A 43 20.31 -12.16 19.08
CA LYS A 43 21.00 -13.36 18.58
C LYS A 43 20.90 -14.54 19.55
N ARG A 44 20.81 -14.25 20.87
CA ARG A 44 20.69 -15.27 21.93
C ARG A 44 19.27 -15.78 22.12
N LEU A 45 18.28 -14.98 21.64
CA LEU A 45 16.88 -15.35 21.70
C LEU A 45 16.58 -16.20 20.46
N ASP A 46 16.46 -17.50 20.64
CA ASP A 46 15.91 -18.41 19.62
C ASP A 46 14.41 -18.11 19.44
N LEU A 47 14.13 -16.98 18.84
CA LEU A 47 12.79 -16.58 18.46
C LEU A 47 12.43 -17.39 17.21
N LYS A 48 11.82 -18.55 17.41
CA LYS A 48 11.09 -19.23 16.34
C LYS A 48 10.11 -18.20 15.82
N GLY A 49 10.45 -17.62 14.66
CA GLY A 49 9.66 -16.55 14.08
C GLY A 49 8.24 -17.05 13.91
N ASN A 50 7.29 -16.47 14.64
CA ASN A 50 5.90 -16.58 14.23
C ASN A 50 5.89 -16.15 12.76
N LYS A 51 5.46 -17.07 11.89
CA LYS A 51 5.31 -16.79 10.45
C LYS A 51 4.64 -15.44 10.38
N SER A 52 5.30 -14.46 9.74
CA SER A 52 4.68 -13.18 9.44
C SER A 52 3.26 -13.47 8.97
N ASP A 53 2.26 -12.76 9.49
CA ASP A 53 0.87 -12.91 9.04
C ASP A 53 0.91 -13.08 7.53
N LYS A 54 0.45 -14.22 7.02
CA LYS A 54 0.47 -14.47 5.57
C LYS A 54 -0.30 -13.32 4.95
N VAL A 55 0.34 -12.62 4.02
CA VAL A 55 -0.33 -11.60 3.23
C VAL A 55 -1.49 -12.28 2.52
N ASP A 56 -2.70 -11.85 2.87
CA ASP A 56 -3.96 -12.38 2.38
C ASP A 56 -4.75 -11.26 1.67
N PRO A 57 -4.39 -10.94 0.41
CA PRO A 57 -5.08 -9.91 -0.37
C PRO A 57 -6.45 -10.41 -0.84
N LEU A 58 -7.36 -9.49 -1.11
CA LEU A 58 -8.55 -9.79 -1.89
C LEU A 58 -8.14 -10.10 -3.34
N ASP A 59 -8.73 -11.12 -3.88
CA ASP A 59 -8.58 -11.41 -5.31
C ASP A 59 -9.39 -10.41 -6.17
N LYS A 60 -9.43 -10.65 -7.48
CA LYS A 60 -10.13 -9.75 -8.42
C LYS A 60 -11.63 -9.74 -8.16
N GLU A 61 -12.23 -10.89 -7.93
CA GLU A 61 -13.68 -11.04 -7.77
C GLU A 61 -14.13 -10.50 -6.41
N GLU A 62 -13.39 -10.79 -5.34
CA GLU A 62 -13.63 -10.22 -4.01
C GLU A 62 -13.50 -8.68 -4.03
N THR A 63 -12.48 -8.15 -4.72
CA THR A 63 -12.30 -6.69 -4.86
C THR A 63 -13.47 -6.06 -5.63
N LYS A 64 -13.94 -6.72 -6.69
CA LYS A 64 -15.10 -6.26 -7.45
C LYS A 64 -16.37 -6.27 -6.60
N LEU A 65 -16.60 -7.36 -5.87
CA LEU A 65 -17.75 -7.50 -4.98
C LEU A 65 -17.73 -6.44 -3.88
N PHE A 66 -16.56 -6.19 -3.26
CA PHE A 66 -16.40 -5.13 -2.27
C PHE A 66 -16.77 -3.75 -2.83
N LEU A 67 -16.25 -3.40 -4.02
CA LEU A 67 -16.50 -2.10 -4.64
C LEU A 67 -17.97 -1.92 -5.05
N LEU A 68 -18.62 -2.96 -5.59
CA LEU A 68 -20.04 -2.93 -5.92
C LEU A 68 -20.90 -2.76 -4.67
N THR A 69 -20.65 -3.55 -3.62
CA THR A 69 -21.35 -3.42 -2.33
C THR A 69 -21.14 -2.03 -1.70
N CYS A 70 -19.93 -1.49 -1.84
CA CYS A 70 -19.62 -0.14 -1.38
C CYS A 70 -20.42 0.91 -2.16
N GLN A 71 -20.47 0.80 -3.48
CA GLN A 71 -21.19 1.73 -4.34
C GLN A 71 -22.69 1.72 -4.06
N GLU A 72 -23.27 0.54 -3.81
CA GLU A 72 -24.71 0.37 -3.56
C GLU A 72 -25.14 0.84 -2.16
N HIS A 73 -24.34 0.51 -1.12
CA HIS A 73 -24.76 0.71 0.27
C HIS A 73 -24.02 1.82 1.01
N TYR A 74 -22.88 2.27 0.49
CA TYR A 74 -21.99 3.30 1.07
C TYR A 74 -21.40 4.20 -0.02
N PRO A 75 -22.24 4.78 -0.91
CA PRO A 75 -21.77 5.49 -2.11
C PRO A 75 -20.80 6.64 -1.80
N GLU A 76 -20.97 7.32 -0.65
CA GLU A 76 -20.11 8.41 -0.22
C GLU A 76 -18.65 7.97 0.07
N HIS A 77 -18.45 6.67 0.31
CA HIS A 77 -17.13 6.08 0.57
C HIS A 77 -16.54 5.34 -0.65
N HIS A 78 -17.33 5.14 -1.70
CA HIS A 78 -16.88 4.43 -2.91
C HIS A 78 -15.64 5.07 -3.56
N PRO A 79 -15.55 6.40 -3.76
CA PRO A 79 -14.35 7.02 -4.34
C PRO A 79 -13.09 6.78 -3.50
N PHE A 80 -13.20 6.77 -2.17
CA PHE A 80 -12.10 6.46 -1.27
C PHE A 80 -11.56 5.03 -1.48
N PHE A 81 -12.45 4.04 -1.45
CA PHE A 81 -12.03 2.65 -1.58
C PHE A 81 -11.61 2.28 -3.01
N LEU A 82 -12.24 2.87 -4.02
CA LEU A 82 -11.78 2.73 -5.40
C LEU A 82 -10.34 3.25 -5.54
N THR A 83 -10.05 4.44 -5.00
CA THR A 83 -8.69 4.98 -4.98
C THR A 83 -7.73 4.03 -4.27
N ALA A 84 -8.11 3.50 -3.09
CA ALA A 84 -7.27 2.57 -2.34
C ALA A 84 -6.90 1.31 -3.15
N PHE A 85 -7.88 0.69 -3.83
CA PHE A 85 -7.67 -0.53 -4.62
C PHE A 85 -7.01 -0.29 -5.98
N ARG A 86 -7.10 0.92 -6.55
CA ARG A 86 -6.51 1.26 -7.86
C ARG A 86 -5.12 1.87 -7.78
N THR A 87 -4.69 2.31 -6.58
CA THR A 87 -3.39 2.97 -6.41
C THR A 87 -2.48 2.27 -5.40
N GLY A 88 -3.03 1.47 -4.50
CA GLY A 88 -2.29 0.84 -3.40
C GLY A 88 -1.69 1.85 -2.42
N LEU A 89 -2.20 3.07 -2.33
CA LEU A 89 -1.75 4.10 -1.39
C LEU A 89 -1.89 3.64 0.06
N ARG A 90 -0.99 4.11 0.93
CA ARG A 90 -1.14 3.90 2.37
C ARG A 90 -2.33 4.71 2.91
N LEU A 91 -2.98 4.22 3.98
CA LEU A 91 -4.14 4.90 4.56
C LEU A 91 -3.88 6.39 4.86
N GLY A 92 -2.72 6.71 5.44
CA GLY A 92 -2.38 8.11 5.70
C GLY A 92 -2.17 8.95 4.43
N GLU A 93 -1.64 8.35 3.38
CA GLU A 93 -1.47 8.99 2.08
C GLU A 93 -2.84 9.27 1.44
N LEU A 94 -3.75 8.30 1.45
CA LEU A 94 -5.13 8.46 0.98
C LEU A 94 -5.86 9.61 1.72
N LEU A 95 -5.77 9.62 3.04
CA LEU A 95 -6.41 10.66 3.85
C LEU A 95 -5.79 12.05 3.65
N GLY A 96 -4.50 12.09 3.28
CA GLY A 96 -3.77 13.34 3.01
C GLY A 96 -3.87 13.83 1.57
N LEU A 97 -4.65 13.16 0.69
CA LEU A 97 -4.78 13.57 -0.71
C LEU A 97 -5.51 14.90 -0.84
N GLN A 98 -5.02 15.72 -1.75
CA GLN A 98 -5.57 17.03 -2.12
C GLN A 98 -5.81 17.10 -3.63
N TRP A 99 -6.75 17.94 -4.05
CA TRP A 99 -7.06 18.12 -5.47
C TRP A 99 -5.87 18.66 -6.26
N SER A 100 -5.05 19.51 -5.66
CA SER A 100 -3.79 20.01 -6.26
C SER A 100 -2.75 18.92 -6.52
N SER A 101 -2.94 17.73 -5.97
CA SER A 101 -2.08 16.57 -6.22
C SER A 101 -2.51 15.73 -7.43
N VAL A 102 -3.66 16.03 -8.05
CA VAL A 102 -4.21 15.25 -9.16
C VAL A 102 -3.83 15.91 -10.48
N ASP A 103 -2.99 15.25 -11.27
CA ASP A 103 -2.70 15.65 -12.64
C ASP A 103 -3.72 14.98 -13.58
N TRP A 104 -4.73 15.77 -13.96
CA TRP A 104 -5.81 15.30 -14.81
C TRP A 104 -5.39 15.03 -16.25
N ASN A 105 -4.39 15.74 -16.73
CA ASN A 105 -3.93 15.64 -18.12
C ASN A 105 -3.07 14.39 -18.30
N ASN A 106 -2.09 14.21 -17.43
CA ASN A 106 -1.17 13.08 -17.51
C ASN A 106 -1.68 11.82 -16.78
N GLY A 107 -2.78 11.92 -16.03
CA GLY A 107 -3.45 10.77 -15.41
C GLY A 107 -2.71 10.16 -14.22
N PHE A 108 -2.10 10.97 -13.36
CA PHE A 108 -1.44 10.49 -12.15
C PHE A 108 -1.77 11.34 -10.91
N ILE A 109 -1.49 10.78 -9.74
CA ILE A 109 -1.59 11.43 -8.44
C ILE A 109 -0.19 11.61 -7.87
N GLU A 110 0.17 12.82 -7.47
CA GLU A 110 1.39 13.11 -6.74
C GLU A 110 1.22 12.86 -5.25
N VAL A 111 1.96 11.89 -4.71
CA VAL A 111 1.87 11.53 -3.30
C VAL A 111 2.95 12.28 -2.52
N LYS A 112 2.56 13.41 -1.92
CA LYS A 112 3.46 14.32 -1.19
C LYS A 112 3.25 14.30 0.32
N ARG A 113 2.05 13.93 0.78
CA ARG A 113 1.62 14.11 2.17
C ARG A 113 1.03 12.83 2.74
N SER A 114 1.04 12.76 4.06
CA SER A 114 0.38 11.70 4.83
C SER A 114 -0.28 12.33 6.06
N TYR A 115 -1.55 12.01 6.29
CA TYR A 115 -2.29 12.43 7.48
C TYR A 115 -2.39 11.28 8.48
N LYS A 116 -1.98 11.54 9.72
CA LYS A 116 -2.06 10.56 10.81
C LYS A 116 -2.22 11.28 12.16
N LEU A 117 -3.24 10.90 12.94
CA LEU A 117 -3.45 11.39 14.31
C LEU A 117 -3.45 12.94 14.42
N GLY A 118 -4.12 13.63 13.51
CA GLY A 118 -4.18 15.08 13.50
C GLY A 118 -2.96 15.78 12.86
N ILE A 119 -1.92 15.03 12.50
CA ILE A 119 -0.67 15.57 11.98
C ILE A 119 -0.56 15.29 10.48
N ILE A 120 -0.29 16.34 9.71
CA ILE A 120 0.12 16.25 8.31
C ILE A 120 1.65 16.19 8.28
N SER A 121 2.19 15.16 7.69
CA SER A 121 3.63 15.00 7.49
C SER A 121 3.95 14.81 6.00
N LYS A 122 5.18 15.08 5.60
CA LYS A 122 5.71 14.57 4.34
C LYS A 122 5.65 13.04 4.36
N THR A 123 5.66 12.41 3.19
CA THR A 123 5.67 10.94 3.12
C THR A 123 6.80 10.36 3.97
N LYS A 124 6.61 9.17 4.56
CA LYS A 124 7.55 8.53 5.51
C LYS A 124 9.00 8.45 4.98
N THR A 125 9.19 8.41 3.68
CA THR A 125 10.51 8.36 3.02
C THR A 125 11.01 9.74 2.59
N GLY A 126 10.23 10.81 2.78
CA GLY A 126 10.53 12.15 2.26
C GLY A 126 10.54 12.24 0.72
N LYS A 127 10.37 11.12 0.02
CA LYS A 127 10.35 11.07 -1.44
C LYS A 127 8.91 11.24 -1.94
N GLU A 128 8.73 12.21 -2.81
CA GLU A 128 7.52 12.34 -3.60
C GLU A 128 7.49 11.25 -4.67
N ARG A 129 6.30 10.75 -4.99
CA ARG A 129 6.13 9.79 -6.07
C ARG A 129 4.84 10.07 -6.83
N ARG A 130 4.83 9.66 -8.08
CA ARG A 130 3.64 9.65 -8.93
C ARG A 130 3.04 8.26 -8.93
N VAL A 131 1.71 8.22 -8.84
CA VAL A 131 0.93 6.99 -8.91
C VAL A 131 -0.08 7.13 -10.01
N ASP A 132 -0.05 6.22 -10.98
CA ASP A 132 -0.90 6.28 -12.15
C ASP A 132 -2.36 5.99 -11.80
N MET A 133 -3.27 6.70 -12.46
CA MET A 133 -4.71 6.49 -12.33
C MET A 133 -5.22 5.63 -13.48
N SER A 134 -6.07 4.65 -13.18
CA SER A 134 -6.90 4.01 -14.19
C SER A 134 -8.00 4.97 -14.68
N ASP A 135 -8.51 4.77 -15.89
CA ASP A 135 -9.60 5.59 -16.43
C ASP A 135 -10.82 5.60 -15.52
N GLN A 136 -11.18 4.44 -14.96
CA GLN A 136 -12.27 4.33 -13.99
C GLN A 136 -12.04 5.21 -12.75
N LEU A 137 -10.81 5.25 -12.23
CA LEU A 137 -10.48 6.09 -11.08
C LEU A 137 -10.53 7.57 -11.45
N LYS A 138 -9.97 7.92 -12.62
CA LYS A 138 -9.95 9.30 -13.12
C LYS A 138 -11.37 9.85 -13.27
N GLU A 139 -12.29 9.06 -13.83
CA GLU A 139 -13.69 9.43 -13.99
C GLU A 139 -14.38 9.61 -12.63
N CYS A 140 -14.27 8.62 -11.75
CA CYS A 140 -14.85 8.69 -10.40
C CYS A 140 -14.38 9.92 -9.60
N LEU A 141 -13.09 10.28 -9.70
CA LEU A 141 -12.58 11.49 -9.04
C LEU A 141 -13.07 12.79 -9.70
N ARG A 142 -13.29 12.80 -11.03
CA ARG A 142 -13.89 13.94 -11.73
C ARG A 142 -15.34 14.16 -11.31
N GLU A 143 -16.12 13.09 -11.24
CA GLU A 143 -17.50 13.15 -10.74
C GLU A 143 -17.53 13.68 -9.30
N LEU A 144 -16.68 13.14 -8.42
CA LEU A 144 -16.58 13.62 -7.05
C LEU A 144 -16.20 15.12 -6.99
N PHE A 145 -15.26 15.56 -7.82
CA PHE A 145 -14.86 16.96 -7.87
C PHE A 145 -15.99 17.88 -8.33
N THR A 146 -16.75 17.45 -9.35
CA THR A 146 -17.92 18.19 -9.85
C THR A 146 -18.99 18.31 -8.78
N LEU A 147 -19.33 17.21 -8.09
CA LEU A 147 -20.27 17.22 -6.97
C LEU A 147 -19.81 18.18 -5.85
N ARG A 148 -18.53 18.17 -5.50
CA ARG A 148 -17.97 19.08 -4.48
C ARG A 148 -18.03 20.55 -4.92
N LYS A 149 -17.88 20.84 -6.22
CA LYS A 149 -18.07 22.19 -6.76
C LYS A 149 -19.52 22.67 -6.61
N GLU A 150 -20.46 21.82 -6.97
CA GLU A 150 -21.88 22.13 -6.82
C GLU A 150 -22.29 22.37 -5.36
N GLU A 151 -21.81 21.51 -4.43
CA GLU A 151 -22.03 21.67 -2.99
C GLU A 151 -21.43 22.99 -2.47
N ALA A 152 -20.24 23.36 -2.92
CA ALA A 152 -19.60 24.61 -2.53
C ALA A 152 -20.37 25.82 -3.01
N LEU A 153 -20.88 25.81 -4.25
CA LEU A 153 -21.70 26.87 -4.83
C LEU A 153 -23.05 27.00 -4.07
N LYS A 154 -23.75 25.89 -3.85
CA LYS A 154 -25.01 25.87 -3.10
C LYS A 154 -24.90 26.38 -1.68
N SER A 155 -23.76 26.14 -1.04
CA SER A 155 -23.46 26.58 0.34
C SER A 155 -22.84 27.97 0.45
N GLY A 156 -22.73 28.71 -0.66
CA GLY A 156 -22.11 30.04 -0.70
C GLY A 156 -20.60 30.05 -0.45
N ARG A 157 -19.95 28.89 -0.46
CA ARG A 157 -18.49 28.77 -0.36
C ARG A 157 -17.89 29.05 -1.74
N GLY A 158 -16.98 30.01 -1.83
CA GLY A 158 -16.37 30.40 -3.12
C GLY A 158 -15.42 29.38 -3.73
N SER A 159 -15.06 28.32 -3.01
CA SER A 159 -14.11 27.30 -3.47
C SER A 159 -14.40 25.92 -2.89
N VAL A 160 -13.92 24.89 -3.59
CA VAL A 160 -13.95 23.50 -3.13
C VAL A 160 -12.91 23.31 -2.02
N ASN A 161 -13.26 22.51 -0.99
CA ASN A 161 -12.27 22.10 0.00
C ASN A 161 -11.13 21.34 -0.68
N GLU A 162 -9.90 21.69 -0.36
CA GLU A 162 -8.70 21.11 -0.99
C GLU A 162 -8.54 19.61 -0.69
N ILE A 163 -9.02 19.15 0.47
CA ILE A 163 -8.95 17.74 0.88
C ILE A 163 -9.94 16.91 0.06
N ILE A 164 -9.46 15.92 -0.69
CA ILE A 164 -10.31 15.06 -1.53
C ILE A 164 -11.30 14.26 -0.66
N PHE A 165 -10.78 13.53 0.31
CA PHE A 165 -11.56 12.70 1.22
C PHE A 165 -11.70 13.39 2.57
N ASN A 166 -12.76 14.13 2.73
CA ASN A 166 -13.04 14.90 3.94
C ASN A 166 -14.42 14.57 4.49
N LYS A 167 -14.61 14.88 5.78
CA LYS A 167 -15.89 14.91 6.43
C LYS A 167 -16.11 16.32 6.99
N ASP A 168 -17.13 17.00 6.53
CA ASP A 168 -17.45 18.38 6.92
C ASP A 168 -16.25 19.34 6.77
N GLY A 169 -15.48 19.16 5.72
CA GLY A 169 -14.28 19.95 5.43
C GLY A 169 -13.02 19.55 6.19
N ASN A 170 -13.09 18.59 7.11
CA ASN A 170 -11.99 18.12 7.93
C ASN A 170 -11.44 16.75 7.49
N TYR A 171 -10.20 16.46 7.86
CA TYR A 171 -9.61 15.14 7.63
C TYR A 171 -10.40 14.04 8.35
N ILE A 172 -10.61 12.92 7.67
CA ILE A 172 -11.31 11.76 8.24
C ILE A 172 -10.37 11.00 9.19
N GLU A 173 -10.89 10.58 10.34
CA GLU A 173 -10.16 9.73 11.25
C GLU A 173 -9.92 8.33 10.69
N GLN A 174 -8.71 7.81 10.90
CA GLN A 174 -8.33 6.47 10.42
C GLN A 174 -9.25 5.36 10.97
N ASN A 175 -9.66 5.46 12.24
CA ASN A 175 -10.52 4.46 12.87
C ASN A 175 -11.94 4.48 12.31
N PHE A 176 -12.43 5.65 11.88
CA PHE A 176 -13.72 5.76 11.19
C PHE A 176 -13.68 4.95 9.87
N ILE A 177 -12.68 5.18 9.03
CA ILE A 177 -12.52 4.46 7.75
C ILE A 177 -12.35 2.94 7.97
N ARG A 178 -11.59 2.53 8.99
CA ARG A 178 -11.46 1.09 9.33
C ARG A 178 -12.80 0.47 9.70
N ARG A 179 -13.64 1.18 10.44
CA ARG A 179 -14.99 0.71 10.79
C ARG A 179 -15.90 0.59 9.56
N VAL A 180 -15.86 1.59 8.67
CA VAL A 180 -16.61 1.55 7.40
C VAL A 180 -16.14 0.37 6.54
N PHE A 181 -14.83 0.19 6.38
CA PHE A 181 -14.25 -0.94 5.66
C PHE A 181 -14.76 -2.29 6.18
N LYS A 182 -14.74 -2.49 7.50
CA LYS A 182 -15.25 -3.71 8.13
C LYS A 182 -16.75 -3.90 7.87
N LYS A 183 -17.56 -2.84 7.93
CA LYS A 183 -19.00 -2.93 7.63
C LYS A 183 -19.26 -3.36 6.19
N ILE A 184 -18.48 -2.86 5.23
CA ILE A 184 -18.58 -3.23 3.82
C ILE A 184 -18.20 -4.70 3.62
N LEU A 185 -17.10 -5.19 4.24
CA LEU A 185 -16.71 -6.60 4.18
C LEU A 185 -17.82 -7.52 4.67
N VAL A 186 -18.40 -7.20 5.83
CA VAL A 186 -19.52 -7.98 6.40
C VAL A 186 -20.73 -7.96 5.46
N LYS A 187 -21.10 -6.80 4.92
CA LYS A 187 -22.24 -6.65 4.01
C LYS A 187 -22.03 -7.41 2.70
N ALA A 188 -20.78 -7.46 2.21
CA ALA A 188 -20.41 -8.18 0.99
C ALA A 188 -20.21 -9.68 1.22
N GLY A 189 -20.29 -10.19 2.45
CA GLY A 189 -19.98 -11.59 2.77
C GLY A 189 -18.52 -11.97 2.54
N ILE A 190 -17.62 -10.98 2.57
CA ILE A 190 -16.17 -11.19 2.40
C ILE A 190 -15.54 -11.42 3.77
N ARG A 191 -14.52 -12.30 3.81
CA ARG A 191 -13.76 -12.57 5.03
C ARG A 191 -13.17 -11.31 5.67
N GLU A 192 -12.98 -11.31 6.98
CA GLU A 192 -12.37 -10.17 7.67
C GLU A 192 -10.89 -10.04 7.33
N ILE A 193 -10.51 -8.90 6.80
CA ILE A 193 -9.13 -8.52 6.50
C ILE A 193 -8.84 -7.11 7.03
N LYS A 194 -7.56 -6.80 7.22
CA LYS A 194 -7.14 -5.46 7.61
C LYS A 194 -7.23 -4.50 6.41
N LEU A 195 -7.56 -3.22 6.64
CA LEU A 195 -7.63 -2.22 5.56
C LEU A 195 -6.33 -2.13 4.73
N HIS A 196 -5.16 -2.40 5.34
CA HIS A 196 -3.90 -2.43 4.61
C HIS A 196 -3.85 -3.52 3.51
N ALA A 197 -4.73 -4.51 3.57
CA ALA A 197 -4.85 -5.52 2.52
C ALA A 197 -5.30 -4.94 1.18
N THR A 198 -5.94 -3.76 1.11
CA THR A 198 -6.24 -3.08 -0.17
C THR A 198 -4.98 -2.83 -0.98
N ARG A 199 -3.89 -2.43 -0.31
CA ARG A 199 -2.58 -2.25 -0.93
C ARG A 199 -1.96 -3.58 -1.36
N HIS A 200 -2.14 -4.63 -0.55
CA HIS A 200 -1.70 -5.97 -0.93
C HIS A 200 -2.49 -6.50 -2.13
N SER A 201 -3.79 -6.21 -2.19
CA SER A 201 -4.66 -6.58 -3.33
C SER A 201 -4.23 -5.87 -4.61
N TYR A 202 -3.91 -4.57 -4.56
CA TYR A 202 -3.34 -3.84 -5.69
C TYR A 202 -2.06 -4.53 -6.21
N ALA A 203 -1.09 -4.76 -5.31
CA ALA A 203 0.20 -5.34 -5.70
C ALA A 203 0.05 -6.74 -6.29
N SER A 204 -0.69 -7.63 -5.61
CA SER A 204 -0.87 -9.00 -6.06
C SER A 204 -1.61 -9.08 -7.40
N GLN A 205 -2.63 -8.25 -7.61
CA GLN A 205 -3.38 -8.19 -8.86
C GLN A 205 -2.55 -7.64 -10.01
N MET A 206 -1.71 -6.64 -9.79
CA MET A 206 -0.79 -6.11 -10.81
C MET A 206 0.24 -7.16 -11.22
N LEU A 207 0.92 -7.79 -10.25
CA LEU A 207 1.94 -8.79 -10.51
C LEU A 207 1.36 -10.06 -11.16
N SER A 208 0.17 -10.50 -10.75
CA SER A 208 -0.51 -11.65 -11.36
C SER A 208 -0.90 -11.44 -12.82
N ARG A 209 -0.96 -10.18 -13.28
CA ARG A 209 -1.18 -9.80 -14.68
C ARG A 209 0.11 -9.61 -15.47
N GLY A 210 1.27 -9.87 -14.86
CA GLY A 210 2.57 -9.76 -15.51
C GLY A 210 3.18 -8.36 -15.49
N THR A 211 2.64 -7.44 -14.68
CA THR A 211 3.27 -6.12 -14.50
C THR A 211 4.64 -6.26 -13.84
N SER A 212 5.61 -5.48 -14.32
CA SER A 212 6.97 -5.47 -13.77
C SER A 212 6.98 -5.21 -12.26
N PRO A 213 7.69 -6.02 -11.45
CA PRO A 213 7.88 -5.76 -10.02
C PRO A 213 8.53 -4.40 -9.73
N VAL A 214 9.35 -3.88 -10.65
CA VAL A 214 9.95 -2.54 -10.54
C VAL A 214 8.88 -1.47 -10.59
N TYR A 215 7.97 -1.54 -11.56
CA TYR A 215 6.84 -0.63 -11.65
C TYR A 215 5.98 -0.69 -10.38
N VAL A 216 5.59 -1.88 -9.92
CA VAL A 216 4.79 -2.03 -8.70
C VAL A 216 5.52 -1.45 -7.47
N LYS A 217 6.84 -1.65 -7.35
CA LYS A 217 7.67 -1.04 -6.30
C LYS A 217 7.57 0.48 -6.32
N GLU A 218 7.67 1.10 -7.50
CA GLU A 218 7.60 2.56 -7.68
C GLU A 218 6.23 3.10 -7.32
N GLN A 219 5.16 2.51 -7.85
CA GLN A 219 3.78 2.87 -7.52
C GLN A 219 3.51 2.79 -6.02
N LEU A 220 3.96 1.74 -5.37
CA LEU A 220 3.80 1.56 -3.93
C LEU A 220 4.74 2.44 -3.10
N GLY A 221 5.86 2.92 -3.65
CA GLY A 221 6.90 3.64 -2.90
C GLY A 221 7.59 2.75 -1.87
N HIS A 222 7.97 1.54 -2.28
CA HIS A 222 8.85 0.68 -1.49
C HIS A 222 10.30 1.16 -1.62
N SER A 223 11.03 1.19 -0.51
CA SER A 223 12.43 1.64 -0.50
C SER A 223 13.36 0.69 -1.26
N SER A 224 13.00 -0.60 -1.34
CA SER A 224 13.73 -1.64 -2.04
C SER A 224 12.80 -2.53 -2.84
N ILE A 225 13.28 -3.03 -3.99
CA ILE A 225 12.59 -4.05 -4.81
C ILE A 225 12.43 -5.34 -4.01
N GLN A 226 13.37 -5.64 -3.11
CA GLN A 226 13.33 -6.82 -2.27
C GLN A 226 12.02 -6.92 -1.45
N ILE A 227 11.52 -5.79 -0.93
CA ILE A 227 10.23 -5.75 -0.22
C ILE A 227 9.08 -6.21 -1.13
N THR A 228 9.10 -5.82 -2.41
CA THR A 228 8.06 -6.23 -3.36
C THR A 228 8.17 -7.73 -3.67
N VAL A 229 9.39 -8.22 -3.88
CA VAL A 229 9.63 -9.63 -4.22
C VAL A 229 9.36 -10.53 -3.01
N ASP A 230 9.83 -10.20 -1.82
CA ASP A 230 9.64 -11.01 -0.61
C ASP A 230 8.16 -11.12 -0.23
N VAL A 231 7.41 -10.03 -0.34
CA VAL A 231 6.00 -10.00 0.05
C VAL A 231 5.10 -10.58 -1.04
N TYR A 232 5.41 -10.32 -2.32
CA TYR A 232 4.50 -10.59 -3.42
C TYR A 232 5.05 -11.57 -4.47
N GLY A 233 6.24 -12.11 -4.30
CA GLY A 233 6.90 -12.99 -5.29
C GLY A 233 6.05 -14.17 -5.76
N LYS A 234 5.21 -14.73 -4.87
CA LYS A 234 4.31 -15.83 -5.20
C LYS A 234 3.24 -15.49 -6.26
N TRP A 235 2.96 -14.19 -6.49
CA TRP A 235 2.03 -13.72 -7.53
C TRP A 235 2.73 -13.33 -8.82
N ILE A 236 4.07 -13.31 -8.85
CA ILE A 236 4.82 -13.10 -10.08
C ILE A 236 4.66 -14.37 -10.91
N LYS A 237 3.86 -14.29 -11.97
CA LYS A 237 3.70 -15.42 -12.88
C LYS A 237 4.90 -15.48 -13.83
N ASN A 238 5.69 -16.53 -13.70
CA ASN A 238 6.51 -17.00 -14.83
C ASN A 238 5.57 -17.66 -15.84
N LYS A 239 5.08 -16.88 -16.80
CA LYS A 239 4.04 -17.33 -17.72
C LYS A 239 4.52 -18.33 -18.78
N ASP A 240 5.78 -18.31 -19.13
CA ASP A 240 6.29 -19.12 -20.22
C ASP A 240 7.45 -20.00 -19.77
N ARG A 241 7.23 -21.32 -19.81
CA ARG A 241 8.31 -22.31 -19.71
C ARG A 241 9.34 -22.15 -20.82
N ASN A 242 8.94 -21.52 -21.92
CA ASN A 242 9.75 -21.32 -23.13
C ASN A 242 10.28 -19.89 -23.25
N ILE A 243 10.26 -19.09 -22.17
CA ILE A 243 10.74 -17.71 -22.21
C ILE A 243 12.22 -17.62 -22.65
N VAL A 244 12.98 -18.70 -22.42
CA VAL A 244 14.40 -18.78 -22.84
C VAL A 244 14.53 -18.77 -24.37
N ASN A 245 13.49 -19.18 -25.11
CA ASN A 245 13.51 -19.17 -26.56
C ASN A 245 13.56 -17.77 -27.18
N ILE A 246 13.31 -16.72 -26.40
CA ILE A 246 13.55 -15.34 -26.86
C ILE A 246 15.03 -15.04 -27.10
N LEU A 247 15.93 -15.87 -26.57
CA LEU A 247 17.38 -15.78 -26.80
C LEU A 247 17.80 -16.51 -28.09
N ASP A 248 16.91 -17.31 -28.71
CA ASP A 248 17.20 -17.96 -29.94
C ASP A 248 17.07 -16.94 -31.08
N ASP A 249 18.19 -16.68 -31.77
CA ASP A 249 18.18 -15.81 -32.93
C ASP A 249 17.33 -16.45 -34.06
N SER A 250 16.30 -15.76 -34.51
CA SER A 250 15.40 -16.19 -35.58
C SER A 250 16.16 -16.50 -36.89
N ASP A 251 17.33 -15.93 -37.09
CA ASP A 251 18.14 -16.10 -38.27
C ASP A 251 18.91 -17.45 -38.30
N THR A 252 19.19 -18.05 -37.12
CA THR A 252 19.91 -19.33 -37.05
C THR A 252 19.01 -20.53 -37.35
N LEU A 253 17.70 -20.40 -37.24
CA LEU A 253 16.76 -21.50 -37.56
C LEU A 253 16.48 -21.59 -39.05
N GLN A 254 16.54 -20.48 -39.82
CA GLN A 254 16.33 -20.48 -41.27
C GLN A 254 17.53 -21.03 -42.07
N SER A 255 18.76 -20.88 -41.53
CA SER A 255 19.95 -21.38 -42.20
C SER A 255 20.06 -22.92 -42.23
N LYS A 256 19.47 -23.62 -41.26
CA LYS A 256 19.47 -25.10 -41.23
C LYS A 256 18.47 -25.75 -42.18
N ALA A 257 17.45 -25.04 -42.59
CA ALA A 257 16.49 -25.57 -43.58
C ALA A 257 17.04 -25.60 -45.01
N ASN A 258 18.11 -24.86 -45.30
CA ASN A 258 18.70 -24.79 -46.67
C ASN A 258 19.87 -25.73 -46.90
N TRP A 259 20.22 -26.62 -45.96
CA TRP A 259 21.33 -27.60 -46.10
C TRP A 259 20.84 -29.04 -46.34
N VAL A 260 19.54 -29.24 -46.53
CA VAL A 260 18.94 -30.53 -46.88
C VAL A 260 18.21 -30.35 -48.20
N GLN A 261 18.97 -30.18 -49.29
CA GLN A 261 18.60 -30.51 -50.69
C GLN A 261 19.80 -31.11 -51.39
#